data_145e06fbc24754d59ed729a4b3c35fb2
#
_entry.id   145e06fbc24754d59ed729a4b3c35fb2
#
_cell.length_a   1.000
_cell.length_b   1.000
_cell.length_c   1.000
_cell.angle_alpha   90.00
_cell.angle_beta   90.00
_cell.angle_gamma   90.00
#
_symmetry.space_group_name_H-M   'P 1'
#
loop_
_entity.id
_entity.type
_entity.pdbx_description
1 polymer ?
#
loop_
_entity_poly.entity_id
_entity_poly.type
_entity_poly.pdbx_seq_one_letter_code
_entity_poly.pdbx_strand_id
1 'polypeptide(L)'
;LRLVGSEMCIRDSCRAIWNDLEYFPVAETNFGKANVSFSDSWMLDRTYKGDRKHEGTDIMPFVNKRDYFPVVSMTDGIVTSVGWLELGGYRVGITSPGGAYFYYAHLSSYAGIKEGDPISAGDVIGFMGDTGYSKREGTTGKFPVHLHLGIYIYKDGKEISVNPYAC
;
A
#
# COMPACT_ATOMS: atom_id res chain seq x y z
N LEU A 1 7.29 26.75 -23.16
CA LEU A 1 8.33 26.42 -22.16
C LEU A 1 7.75 25.96 -20.80
N ARG A 2 6.49 26.29 -20.46
CA ARG A 2 5.87 25.89 -19.18
C ARG A 2 5.31 24.46 -19.17
N LEU A 3 4.96 23.88 -20.31
CA LEU A 3 4.41 22.52 -20.42
C LEU A 3 5.49 21.43 -20.30
N VAL A 4 6.70 21.70 -20.76
CA VAL A 4 7.83 20.74 -20.72
C VAL A 4 8.26 20.43 -19.28
N GLY A 5 8.20 21.42 -18.37
CA GLY A 5 8.57 21.22 -16.96
C GLY A 5 7.57 20.36 -16.16
N SER A 6 6.27 20.39 -16.51
CA SER A 6 5.24 19.63 -15.80
C SER A 6 5.20 18.14 -16.20
N GLU A 7 5.36 17.85 -17.48
CA GLU A 7 5.42 16.47 -17.99
C GLU A 7 6.71 15.77 -17.56
N MET A 8 7.83 16.49 -17.56
CA MET A 8 9.10 15.96 -17.09
C MET A 8 9.05 15.60 -15.60
N CYS A 9 8.36 16.40 -14.78
CA CYS A 9 8.20 16.13 -13.33
C CYS A 9 7.37 14.87 -13.03
N ILE A 10 6.27 14.62 -13.77
CA ILE A 10 5.47 13.39 -13.61
C ILE A 10 6.27 12.17 -14.06
N ARG A 11 6.95 12.25 -15.19
CA ARG A 11 7.77 11.17 -15.73
C ARG A 11 8.93 10.83 -14.81
N ASP A 12 9.55 11.83 -14.20
CA ASP A 12 10.64 11.63 -13.24
C ASP A 12 10.13 11.02 -11.93
N SER A 13 8.95 11.41 -11.46
CA SER A 13 8.31 10.80 -10.30
C SER A 13 7.91 9.34 -10.54
N CYS A 14 7.35 9.02 -11.70
CA CYS A 14 7.07 7.62 -12.07
C CYS A 14 8.36 6.80 -12.21
N ARG A 15 9.42 7.39 -12.79
CA ARG A 15 10.73 6.74 -12.89
C ARG A 15 11.34 6.50 -11.49
N ALA A 16 11.16 7.42 -10.54
CA ALA A 16 11.59 7.25 -9.17
C ALA A 16 10.90 6.04 -8.51
N ILE A 17 9.56 5.89 -8.69
CA ILE A 17 8.83 4.70 -8.22
C ILE A 17 9.49 3.43 -8.75
N TRP A 18 9.69 3.31 -10.06
CA TRP A 18 10.28 2.13 -10.69
C TRP A 18 11.70 1.82 -10.24
N ASN A 19 12.50 2.85 -9.99
CA ASN A 19 13.88 2.68 -9.52
C ASN A 19 13.95 2.23 -8.06
N ASP A 20 12.95 2.57 -7.25
CA ASP A 20 12.91 2.26 -5.83
C ASP A 20 12.26 0.89 -5.53
N LEU A 21 11.48 0.34 -6.49
CA LEU A 21 10.79 -0.95 -6.32
C LEU A 21 11.76 -2.12 -6.36
N GLU A 22 11.78 -2.94 -5.31
CA GLU A 22 12.65 -4.11 -5.19
C GLU A 22 11.88 -5.40 -4.93
N TYR A 23 10.80 -5.35 -4.15
CA TYR A 23 10.06 -6.55 -3.74
C TYR A 23 8.55 -6.41 -3.96
N PHE A 24 7.92 -7.55 -4.22
CA PHE A 24 6.46 -7.68 -4.13
C PHE A 24 6.01 -7.59 -2.65
N PRO A 25 4.89 -6.90 -2.30
CA PRO A 25 4.57 -6.54 -0.92
C PRO A 25 4.12 -7.70 -0.02
N VAL A 26 3.97 -8.92 -0.55
CA VAL A 26 3.61 -10.11 0.22
C VAL A 26 4.71 -11.14 0.08
N ALA A 27 5.29 -11.55 1.21
CA ALA A 27 6.34 -12.55 1.22
C ALA A 27 5.83 -13.92 0.72
N GLU A 28 6.63 -14.58 -0.10
CA GLU A 28 6.36 -15.98 -0.48
C GLU A 28 6.44 -16.90 0.74
N THR A 29 5.52 -17.85 0.81
CA THR A 29 5.62 -18.94 1.78
C THR A 29 6.40 -20.10 1.17
N ASN A 30 7.07 -20.90 2.02
CA ASN A 30 7.93 -22.03 1.62
C ASN A 30 7.23 -23.16 0.82
N PHE A 31 5.99 -22.97 0.39
CA PHE A 31 5.19 -24.00 -0.31
C PHE A 31 5.18 -23.88 -1.83
N GLY A 32 5.99 -22.99 -2.41
CA GLY A 32 6.27 -22.94 -3.87
C GLY A 32 5.09 -22.67 -4.79
N LYS A 33 3.98 -22.14 -4.26
CA LYS A 33 2.82 -21.71 -5.05
C LYS A 33 2.51 -20.24 -4.75
N ALA A 34 2.07 -19.52 -5.77
CA ALA A 34 1.56 -18.16 -5.58
C ALA A 34 0.47 -18.17 -4.50
N ASN A 35 0.71 -17.44 -3.41
CA ASN A 35 -0.18 -17.44 -2.24
C ASN A 35 -1.27 -16.38 -2.32
N VAL A 36 -1.24 -15.57 -3.37
CA VAL A 36 -2.13 -14.42 -3.58
C VAL A 36 -2.56 -14.31 -5.03
N SER A 37 -3.65 -13.61 -5.24
CA SER A 37 -4.14 -13.18 -6.55
C SER A 37 -4.47 -11.69 -6.52
N PHE A 38 -4.34 -11.01 -7.63
CA PHE A 38 -4.71 -9.61 -7.80
C PHE A 38 -5.08 -9.32 -9.25
N SER A 39 -5.85 -8.26 -9.44
CA SER A 39 -6.25 -7.76 -10.76
C SER A 39 -6.24 -6.24 -10.73
N ASP A 40 -6.26 -5.62 -11.91
CA ASP A 40 -6.36 -4.17 -12.00
C ASP A 40 -7.73 -3.71 -11.47
N SER A 41 -7.72 -3.19 -10.25
CA SER A 41 -8.90 -2.62 -9.58
C SER A 41 -8.77 -1.12 -9.34
N TRP A 42 -7.70 -0.49 -9.86
CA TRP A 42 -7.47 0.93 -9.72
C TRP A 42 -8.58 1.74 -10.40
N MET A 43 -9.03 2.81 -9.75
CA MET A 43 -10.12 3.69 -10.17
C MET A 43 -11.50 3.03 -10.36
N LEU A 44 -11.69 1.78 -9.95
CA LEU A 44 -13.02 1.19 -9.85
C LEU A 44 -13.87 1.90 -8.79
N ASP A 45 -15.18 1.93 -9.02
CA ASP A 45 -16.12 2.57 -8.10
C ASP A 45 -16.20 1.81 -6.76
N ARG A 46 -16.23 2.57 -5.67
CA ARG A 46 -16.43 2.11 -4.30
C ARG A 46 -17.59 2.88 -3.69
N THR A 47 -18.51 2.17 -3.05
CA THR A 47 -19.77 2.75 -2.53
C THR A 47 -19.77 2.97 -1.01
N TYR A 48 -18.80 2.43 -0.28
CA TYR A 48 -18.73 2.65 1.17
C TYR A 48 -18.47 4.12 1.48
N LYS A 49 -19.42 4.76 2.20
CA LYS A 49 -19.42 6.19 2.56
C LYS A 49 -19.41 7.18 1.39
N GLY A 50 -20.15 6.87 0.35
CA GLY A 50 -20.32 7.74 -0.82
C GLY A 50 -19.52 7.26 -2.04
N ASP A 51 -19.68 7.99 -3.13
CA ASP A 51 -19.01 7.68 -4.38
C ASP A 51 -17.53 8.08 -4.28
N ARG A 52 -16.66 7.10 -4.38
CA ARG A 52 -15.20 7.29 -4.39
C ARG A 52 -14.54 6.31 -5.37
N LYS A 53 -13.35 6.63 -5.78
CA LYS A 53 -12.55 5.73 -6.61
C LYS A 53 -11.61 4.88 -5.74
N HIS A 54 -11.29 3.70 -6.23
CA HIS A 54 -10.32 2.82 -5.62
C HIS A 54 -8.90 3.24 -6.01
N GLU A 55 -8.21 3.91 -5.11
CA GLU A 55 -6.86 4.43 -5.36
C GLU A 55 -5.78 3.42 -4.94
N GLY A 56 -5.87 2.21 -5.49
CA GLY A 56 -4.94 1.13 -5.17
C GLY A 56 -5.25 -0.18 -5.89
N THR A 57 -4.54 -1.21 -5.48
CA THR A 57 -4.76 -2.60 -5.91
C THR A 57 -4.98 -3.46 -4.69
N ASP A 58 -6.03 -4.29 -4.71
CA ASP A 58 -6.32 -5.26 -3.66
C ASP A 58 -5.63 -6.59 -3.98
N ILE A 59 -4.78 -7.06 -3.07
CA ILE A 59 -4.04 -8.31 -3.17
C ILE A 59 -4.71 -9.33 -2.25
N MET A 60 -5.37 -10.31 -2.84
CA MET A 60 -6.21 -11.30 -2.17
C MET A 60 -5.42 -12.57 -1.86
N PRO A 61 -5.38 -13.04 -0.60
CA PRO A 61 -4.74 -14.29 -0.27
C PRO A 61 -5.61 -15.49 -0.64
N PHE A 62 -5.01 -16.65 -0.94
CA PHE A 62 -5.76 -17.89 -1.16
C PHE A 62 -6.42 -18.44 0.11
N VAL A 63 -5.91 -18.05 1.28
CA VAL A 63 -6.46 -18.43 2.57
C VAL A 63 -6.93 -17.18 3.30
N ASN A 64 -8.24 -17.10 3.57
CA ASN A 64 -8.85 -15.98 4.30
C ASN A 64 -8.51 -16.06 5.79
N LYS A 65 -7.25 -15.79 6.15
CA LYS A 65 -6.74 -15.91 7.52
C LYS A 65 -5.92 -14.67 7.90
N ARG A 66 -6.32 -14.01 8.99
CA ARG A 66 -5.58 -12.88 9.60
C ARG A 66 -4.24 -13.33 10.15
N ASP A 67 -3.27 -12.43 10.18
CA ASP A 67 -1.92 -12.64 10.73
C ASP A 67 -1.16 -13.84 10.13
N TYR A 68 -1.52 -14.25 8.93
CA TYR A 68 -0.91 -15.41 8.27
C TYR A 68 0.11 -15.01 7.20
N PHE A 69 -0.16 -13.97 6.42
CA PHE A 69 0.71 -13.51 5.34
C PHE A 69 1.50 -12.29 5.80
N PRO A 70 2.84 -12.37 5.89
CA PRO A 70 3.67 -11.21 6.14
C PRO A 70 3.55 -10.21 4.99
N VAL A 71 3.41 -8.94 5.35
CA VAL A 71 3.52 -7.81 4.43
C VAL A 71 4.91 -7.21 4.58
N VAL A 72 5.59 -7.02 3.46
CA VAL A 72 6.95 -6.48 3.43
C VAL A 72 6.99 -5.14 2.72
N SER A 73 7.98 -4.31 3.07
CA SER A 73 8.24 -3.08 2.33
C SER A 73 8.67 -3.39 0.90
N MET A 74 8.07 -2.74 -0.08
CA MET A 74 8.45 -2.87 -1.49
C MET A 74 9.76 -2.12 -1.81
N THR A 75 10.13 -1.15 -0.96
CA THR A 75 11.25 -0.23 -1.18
C THR A 75 12.03 -0.02 0.10
N ASP A 76 13.26 0.44 -0.04
CA ASP A 76 13.91 1.17 1.04
C ASP A 76 13.12 2.44 1.37
N GLY A 77 13.29 3.01 2.55
CA GLY A 77 12.64 4.28 2.88
C GLY A 77 12.56 4.59 4.36
N ILE A 78 11.63 5.49 4.66
CA ILE A 78 11.30 5.89 6.04
C ILE A 78 9.83 5.60 6.29
N VAL A 79 9.52 5.01 7.42
CA VAL A 79 8.15 4.85 7.90
C VAL A 79 7.59 6.22 8.23
N THR A 80 6.70 6.73 7.40
CA THR A 80 6.12 8.09 7.53
C THR A 80 4.79 8.10 8.24
N SER A 81 4.12 6.95 8.30
CA SER A 81 2.86 6.87 9.04
C SER A 81 2.56 5.44 9.49
N VAL A 82 2.09 5.32 10.73
CA VAL A 82 1.57 4.07 11.33
C VAL A 82 0.31 4.43 12.10
N GLY A 83 -0.73 3.59 12.06
CA GLY A 83 -1.91 3.78 12.89
C GLY A 83 -3.21 3.49 12.16
N TRP A 84 -4.32 3.84 12.80
CA TRP A 84 -5.67 3.58 12.34
C TRP A 84 -6.22 4.67 11.43
N LEU A 85 -6.83 4.25 10.33
CA LEU A 85 -7.69 5.09 9.50
C LEU A 85 -9.06 4.42 9.33
N GLU A 86 -10.11 5.24 9.27
CA GLU A 86 -11.48 4.73 9.18
C GLU A 86 -11.71 3.78 8.00
N LEU A 87 -11.16 4.11 6.83
CA LEU A 87 -11.26 3.26 5.64
C LEU A 87 -10.20 2.15 5.65
N GLY A 88 -8.95 2.51 5.84
CA GLY A 88 -7.81 1.61 5.69
C GLY A 88 -7.54 0.69 6.88
N GLY A 89 -8.17 0.93 8.03
CA GLY A 89 -7.87 0.19 9.26
C GLY A 89 -6.45 0.44 9.76
N TYR A 90 -5.78 -0.58 10.24
CA TYR A 90 -4.35 -0.52 10.54
C TYR A 90 -3.58 -0.38 9.23
N ARG A 91 -2.79 0.70 9.15
CA ARG A 91 -2.03 1.02 7.95
C ARG A 91 -0.60 1.42 8.27
N VAL A 92 0.27 1.18 7.31
CA VAL A 92 1.65 1.66 7.27
C VAL A 92 1.84 2.47 6.00
N GLY A 93 2.52 3.61 6.11
CA GLY A 93 2.97 4.41 4.98
C GLY A 93 4.48 4.53 4.98
N ILE A 94 5.11 4.30 3.84
CA ILE A 94 6.55 4.38 3.65
C ILE A 94 6.84 5.38 2.54
N THR A 95 7.73 6.34 2.81
CA THR A 95 8.25 7.24 1.78
C THR A 95 9.58 6.69 1.28
N SER A 96 9.63 6.37 -0.02
CA SER A 96 10.82 5.86 -0.69
C SER A 96 11.88 6.95 -0.90
N PRO A 97 13.14 6.60 -1.21
CA PRO A 97 14.19 7.56 -1.50
C PRO A 97 13.85 8.52 -2.64
N GLY A 98 13.11 8.07 -3.66
CA GLY A 98 12.63 8.90 -4.77
C GLY A 98 11.43 9.79 -4.43
N GLY A 99 10.90 9.69 -3.19
CA GLY A 99 9.82 10.54 -2.69
C GLY A 99 8.41 10.04 -2.96
N ALA A 100 8.23 8.82 -3.49
CA ALA A 100 6.92 8.20 -3.60
C ALA A 100 6.45 7.68 -2.23
N TYR A 101 5.14 7.75 -1.99
CA TYR A 101 4.51 7.24 -0.79
C TYR A 101 3.80 5.92 -1.07
N PHE A 102 4.24 4.86 -0.39
CA PHE A 102 3.67 3.51 -0.46
C PHE A 102 2.77 3.28 0.73
N TYR A 103 1.52 2.95 0.46
CA TYR A 103 0.45 2.80 1.45
C TYR A 103 0.00 1.34 1.53
N TYR A 104 0.15 0.74 2.71
CA TYR A 104 -0.21 -0.65 3.01
C TYR A 104 -1.34 -0.64 4.03
N ALA A 105 -2.52 -1.11 3.68
CA ALA A 105 -3.72 -1.01 4.53
C ALA A 105 -4.41 -2.35 4.77
N HIS A 106 -5.38 -2.34 5.67
CA HIS A 106 -6.12 -3.49 6.19
C HIS A 106 -5.27 -4.50 6.94
N LEU A 107 -4.14 -4.07 7.53
CA LEU A 107 -3.27 -4.95 8.31
C LEU A 107 -4.00 -5.47 9.56
N SER A 108 -3.65 -6.68 10.02
CA SER A 108 -4.08 -7.20 11.32
C SER A 108 -3.21 -6.69 12.45
N SER A 109 -1.91 -6.60 12.20
CA SER A 109 -0.91 -6.20 13.19
C SER A 109 0.32 -5.59 12.53
N TYR A 110 1.13 -4.89 13.30
CA TYR A 110 2.41 -4.31 12.89
C TYR A 110 3.59 -5.17 13.34
N ALA A 111 4.70 -5.09 12.64
CA ALA A 111 5.96 -5.76 12.96
C ALA A 111 6.87 -4.96 13.93
N GLY A 112 6.28 -4.20 14.85
CA GLY A 112 7.04 -3.42 15.83
C GLY A 112 7.70 -2.14 15.30
N ILE A 113 7.32 -1.69 14.10
CA ILE A 113 7.80 -0.45 13.47
C ILE A 113 7.04 0.78 13.99
N LYS A 114 7.67 1.93 13.90
CA LYS A 114 7.10 3.24 14.27
C LYS A 114 7.48 4.33 13.26
N GLU A 115 6.75 5.41 13.30
CA GLU A 115 7.04 6.60 12.48
C GLU A 115 8.47 7.11 12.74
N GLY A 116 9.17 7.40 11.66
CA GLY A 116 10.57 7.83 11.65
C GLY A 116 11.59 6.69 11.53
N ASP A 117 11.19 5.44 11.67
CA ASP A 117 12.11 4.31 11.52
C ASP A 117 12.59 4.19 10.06
N PRO A 118 13.88 3.96 9.82
CA PRO A 118 14.37 3.52 8.52
C PRO A 118 13.89 2.08 8.27
N ILE A 119 13.54 1.79 7.04
CA ILE A 119 13.10 0.47 6.61
C ILE A 119 13.85 0.07 5.34
N SER A 120 14.23 -1.19 5.23
CA SER A 120 14.81 -1.74 4.02
C SER A 120 13.77 -2.49 3.20
N ALA A 121 13.94 -2.49 1.88
CA ALA A 121 13.15 -3.30 0.99
C ALA A 121 13.19 -4.78 1.44
N GLY A 122 12.02 -5.43 1.52
CA GLY A 122 11.89 -6.80 2.04
C GLY A 122 11.69 -6.94 3.54
N ASP A 123 11.89 -5.89 4.34
CA ASP A 123 11.61 -5.92 5.78
C ASP A 123 10.12 -6.11 6.03
N VAL A 124 9.78 -6.97 7.00
CA VAL A 124 8.39 -7.19 7.40
C VAL A 124 7.87 -5.95 8.13
N ILE A 125 6.77 -5.38 7.65
CA ILE A 125 6.12 -4.19 8.21
C ILE A 125 4.84 -4.51 8.99
N GLY A 126 4.26 -5.69 8.76
CA GLY A 126 3.05 -6.15 9.42
C GLY A 126 2.52 -7.43 8.81
N PHE A 127 1.27 -7.74 9.13
CA PHE A 127 0.60 -8.94 8.62
C PHE A 127 -0.74 -8.59 8.00
N MET A 128 -1.10 -9.30 6.92
CA MET A 128 -2.33 -9.09 6.19
C MET A 128 -3.56 -9.36 7.05
N GLY A 129 -4.59 -8.51 6.93
CA GLY A 129 -5.81 -8.59 7.70
C GLY A 129 -7.05 -8.11 6.95
N ASP A 130 -8.07 -7.73 7.71
CA ASP A 130 -9.36 -7.21 7.25
C ASP A 130 -9.86 -6.08 8.16
N THR A 131 -8.93 -5.29 8.69
CA THR A 131 -9.24 -4.15 9.56
C THR A 131 -9.71 -2.94 8.76
N GLY A 132 -10.60 -2.14 9.32
CA GLY A 132 -11.07 -0.90 8.70
C GLY A 132 -12.59 -0.81 8.56
N TYR A 133 -13.01 0.11 7.69
CA TYR A 133 -14.41 0.46 7.43
C TYR A 133 -15.20 0.76 8.71
N SER A 134 -14.54 1.46 9.65
CA SER A 134 -15.12 1.85 10.94
C SER A 134 -14.31 2.97 11.58
N LYS A 135 -15.01 3.88 12.29
CA LYS A 135 -14.36 4.85 13.20
C LYS A 135 -13.76 4.18 14.43
N ARG A 136 -14.26 2.99 14.79
CA ARG A 136 -13.77 2.24 15.94
C ARG A 136 -12.52 1.46 15.54
N GLU A 137 -11.42 1.79 16.17
CA GLU A 137 -10.15 1.07 16.00
C GLU A 137 -10.30 -0.43 16.32
N GLY A 138 -9.56 -1.27 15.57
CA GLY A 138 -9.59 -2.71 15.72
C GLY A 138 -10.81 -3.41 15.12
N THR A 139 -11.71 -2.68 14.42
CA THR A 139 -12.84 -3.30 13.73
C THR A 139 -12.36 -4.19 12.59
N THR A 140 -12.86 -5.43 12.56
CA THR A 140 -12.58 -6.47 11.57
C THR A 140 -13.87 -7.11 11.03
N GLY A 141 -13.76 -7.98 10.02
CA GLY A 141 -14.88 -8.81 9.54
C GLY A 141 -15.88 -8.09 8.64
N LYS A 142 -15.55 -6.91 8.11
CA LYS A 142 -16.40 -6.19 7.16
C LYS A 142 -16.22 -6.67 5.72
N PHE A 143 -15.08 -7.29 5.42
CA PHE A 143 -14.68 -7.78 4.11
C PHE A 143 -13.66 -8.92 4.28
N PRO A 144 -13.36 -9.71 3.22
CA PRO A 144 -12.33 -10.75 3.29
C PRO A 144 -10.94 -10.17 3.55
N VAL A 145 -10.06 -10.97 4.16
CA VAL A 145 -8.64 -10.62 4.36
C VAL A 145 -8.01 -10.27 3.02
N HIS A 146 -7.33 -9.13 2.94
CA HIS A 146 -6.54 -8.71 1.78
C HIS A 146 -5.59 -7.58 2.16
N LEU A 147 -4.58 -7.37 1.32
CA LEU A 147 -3.75 -6.16 1.38
C LEU A 147 -4.28 -5.16 0.36
N HIS A 148 -4.65 -3.97 0.82
CA HIS A 148 -4.83 -2.82 -0.07
C HIS A 148 -3.50 -2.09 -0.20
N LEU A 149 -2.96 -2.06 -1.42
CA LEU A 149 -1.73 -1.37 -1.78
C LEU A 149 -2.06 -0.10 -2.56
N GLY A 150 -1.63 1.06 -2.06
CA GLY A 150 -1.68 2.35 -2.77
C GLY A 150 -0.28 2.88 -3.04
N ILE A 151 -0.10 3.58 -4.14
CA ILE A 151 1.13 4.33 -4.45
C ILE A 151 0.73 5.76 -4.80
N TYR A 152 1.42 6.72 -4.20
CA TYR A 152 1.12 8.13 -4.37
C TYR A 152 2.40 8.93 -4.63
N ILE A 153 2.28 9.93 -5.47
CA ILE A 153 3.31 10.94 -5.69
C ILE A 153 2.76 12.31 -5.31
N TYR A 154 3.65 13.23 -4.94
CA TYR A 154 3.26 14.60 -4.62
C TYR A 154 3.68 15.54 -5.75
N LYS A 155 2.74 16.35 -6.22
CA LYS A 155 2.99 17.38 -7.22
C LYS A 155 2.20 18.64 -6.88
N ASP A 156 2.89 19.78 -6.86
CA ASP A 156 2.31 21.09 -6.58
C ASP A 156 1.47 21.09 -5.28
N GLY A 157 1.95 20.37 -4.24
CA GLY A 157 1.28 20.22 -2.95
C GLY A 157 0.05 19.30 -2.96
N LYS A 158 -0.19 18.57 -4.06
CA LYS A 158 -1.29 17.62 -4.19
C LYS A 158 -0.77 16.19 -4.26
N GLU A 159 -1.46 15.30 -3.57
CA GLU A 159 -1.30 13.86 -3.67
C GLU A 159 -1.96 13.35 -4.95
N ILE A 160 -1.26 12.53 -5.71
CA ILE A 160 -1.73 11.92 -6.95
C ILE A 160 -1.55 10.41 -6.83
N SER A 161 -2.65 9.68 -6.92
CA SER A 161 -2.64 8.21 -6.94
C SER A 161 -2.05 7.70 -8.25
N VAL A 162 -1.19 6.69 -8.15
CA VAL A 162 -0.59 5.96 -9.28
C VAL A 162 -1.11 4.53 -9.26
N ASN A 163 -1.43 3.97 -10.43
CA ASN A 163 -1.92 2.59 -10.51
C ASN A 163 -0.83 1.58 -10.09
N PRO A 164 -0.96 0.91 -8.91
CA PRO A 164 0.05 -0.05 -8.46
C PRO A 164 0.11 -1.31 -9.33
N TYR A 165 -0.98 -1.66 -10.02
CA TYR A 165 -1.03 -2.83 -10.91
C TYR A 165 -0.10 -2.70 -12.12
N ALA A 166 0.17 -1.45 -12.54
CA ALA A 166 1.06 -1.15 -13.66
C ALA A 166 2.55 -1.10 -13.23
N CYS A 167 2.82 -1.16 -11.93
CA CYS A 167 4.15 -1.26 -11.33
C CYS A 167 4.47 -2.70 -10.96
#